data_590b39e966ec1e08ff85354e44f8b879
#
_entry.id   590b39e966ec1e08ff85354e44f8b879
#
_cell.length_a   1.000
_cell.length_b   1.000
_cell.length_c   1.000
_cell.angle_alpha   90.00
_cell.angle_beta   90.00
_cell.angle_gamma   90.00
#
_symmetry.space_group_name_H-M   'P 1'
#
loop_
_entity.id
_entity.type
_entity.pdbx_description
1 polymer ?
#
loop_
_entity_poly.entity_id
_entity_poly.type
_entity_poly.pdbx_seq_one_letter_code
_entity_poly.pdbx_strand_id
1 'polypeptide(L)'
;MNQKVIATIGALLIGTAIISGCGSEKQSEDTSLKVRTITIGEESGTTSAGYAGTIHNKTETNLAFQIGGRVINKFVNVGDTVQAGQVIAQINGSDTSAQVQNAEGAVKAAQSAYELAETNAKRYRELYAQQAISKLQLDQAENQLNATSAQLQQAQASLNLSSNQNSYTNLTAPDTGIITAFNIEAGQVVAAGQSVGTLAAGHDPEAVIALPEQEMTKVHVGSPANITFWALPDVTVQGVVREISPVPDPVARTYTVKIALQNPPKEVQLGMTVNANLSTTDSTNISIPLTALVKDSNGNNAVYIIRDKKAHLVPIKTGEFGKNSVIVTSGLAKGDIVITAGTQQLQEGTAVSQ
;
A
#
# COMPACT_ATOMS: atom_id res chain seq x y z
N MET A 1 -4.56 -80.74 -18.09
CA MET A 1 -5.34 -81.86 -18.73
C MET A 1 -5.58 -81.48 -20.17
N ASN A 2 -4.93 -82.19 -21.01
CA ASN A 2 -5.24 -82.50 -22.44
C ASN A 2 -5.23 -81.33 -23.45
N GLN A 3 -4.25 -81.35 -24.29
CA GLN A 3 -4.02 -82.17 -25.50
C GLN A 3 -4.83 -81.62 -26.67
N LYS A 4 -4.32 -81.42 -27.74
CA LYS A 4 -3.56 -82.09 -28.84
C LYS A 4 -4.08 -81.45 -30.12
N VAL A 5 -3.42 -81.12 -31.07
CA VAL A 5 -2.54 -81.84 -32.06
C VAL A 5 -3.10 -81.71 -33.48
N ILE A 6 -2.20 -81.49 -34.45
CA ILE A 6 -2.09 -81.95 -35.82
C ILE A 6 -2.67 -81.06 -36.92
N ALA A 7 -1.84 -80.47 -37.74
CA ALA A 7 -1.13 -80.95 -38.96
C ALA A 7 -2.10 -81.03 -40.16
N THR A 8 -1.86 -80.67 -41.37
CA THR A 8 -0.82 -81.06 -42.36
C THR A 8 -1.06 -80.35 -43.70
N ILE A 9 0.02 -79.99 -44.40
CA ILE A 9 0.44 -80.30 -45.79
C ILE A 9 -0.37 -79.87 -46.98
N GLY A 10 0.35 -79.35 -47.95
CA GLY A 10 0.13 -79.52 -49.39
C GLY A 10 0.33 -78.21 -50.14
N ALA A 11 1.44 -77.89 -50.64
CA ALA A 11 2.12 -78.26 -51.89
C ALA A 11 1.59 -77.50 -53.11
N LEU A 12 2.49 -76.71 -53.66
CA LEU A 12 3.13 -76.69 -54.99
C LEU A 12 2.36 -76.07 -56.15
N LEU A 13 2.98 -75.24 -56.83
CA LEU A 13 3.25 -75.06 -58.27
C LEU A 13 3.11 -73.57 -58.74
N ILE A 14 4.24 -72.95 -59.03
CA ILE A 14 4.85 -72.56 -60.33
C ILE A 14 3.97 -71.63 -61.22
N GLY A 15 4.52 -70.48 -61.55
CA GLY A 15 4.06 -69.72 -62.72
C GLY A 15 4.62 -68.30 -62.75
N THR A 16 5.87 -68.18 -63.21
CA THR A 16 6.45 -67.16 -64.11
C THR A 16 5.93 -65.69 -64.16
N ALA A 17 6.85 -64.80 -63.84
CA ALA A 17 7.30 -63.57 -64.44
C ALA A 17 6.34 -62.74 -65.27
N ILE A 18 6.24 -61.45 -64.92
CA ILE A 18 6.48 -60.33 -65.85
C ILE A 18 6.99 -59.13 -65.10
N ILE A 19 8.12 -58.63 -65.53
CA ILE A 19 8.81 -57.38 -65.16
C ILE A 19 7.99 -56.19 -65.71
N SER A 20 7.69 -55.22 -64.90
CA SER A 20 7.48 -53.87 -65.38
C SER A 20 7.62 -52.84 -64.29
N GLY A 21 8.60 -52.03 -64.39
CA GLY A 21 8.51 -50.59 -64.22
C GLY A 21 8.74 -50.02 -62.84
N CYS A 22 9.98 -49.62 -62.58
CA CYS A 22 10.40 -48.61 -61.64
C CYS A 22 9.48 -47.41 -61.56
N GLY A 23 9.07 -47.06 -60.38
CA GLY A 23 8.69 -45.73 -59.97
C GLY A 23 9.14 -45.59 -58.54
N SER A 24 10.42 -45.28 -58.34
CA SER A 24 10.96 -44.87 -57.04
C SER A 24 10.50 -43.46 -56.80
N GLU A 25 9.34 -43.27 -56.24
CA GLU A 25 9.01 -42.03 -55.50
C GLU A 25 9.96 -41.97 -54.30
N LYS A 26 10.98 -41.13 -54.40
CA LYS A 26 11.71 -40.68 -53.23
C LYS A 26 10.75 -39.97 -52.33
N GLN A 27 10.19 -40.68 -51.36
CA GLN A 27 9.69 -40.09 -50.15
C GLN A 27 10.87 -39.41 -49.50
N SER A 28 10.97 -38.09 -49.67
CA SER A 28 11.87 -37.27 -48.87
C SER A 28 11.40 -37.43 -47.42
N GLU A 29 12.08 -38.27 -46.67
CA GLU A 29 12.00 -38.25 -45.21
C GLU A 29 12.30 -36.82 -44.82
N ASP A 30 11.25 -36.15 -44.30
CA ASP A 30 11.37 -34.82 -43.71
C ASP A 30 12.18 -35.03 -42.41
N THR A 31 13.50 -34.98 -42.54
CA THR A 31 14.46 -35.18 -41.45
C THR A 31 14.50 -33.91 -40.59
N SER A 32 13.33 -33.34 -40.30
CA SER A 32 13.22 -32.21 -39.41
C SER A 32 13.30 -32.67 -37.97
N LEU A 33 14.22 -32.13 -37.21
CA LEU A 33 14.39 -32.40 -35.78
C LEU A 33 13.23 -31.74 -35.00
N LYS A 34 12.49 -32.56 -34.21
CA LYS A 34 11.48 -32.00 -33.32
C LYS A 34 12.14 -31.27 -32.16
N VAL A 35 11.80 -30.01 -31.99
CA VAL A 35 12.35 -29.14 -30.95
C VAL A 35 11.23 -28.50 -30.10
N ARG A 36 11.53 -28.18 -28.85
CA ARG A 36 10.67 -27.32 -28.05
C ARG A 36 11.12 -25.90 -28.20
N THR A 37 10.16 -24.98 -28.29
CA THR A 37 10.38 -23.56 -28.53
C THR A 37 9.63 -22.70 -27.54
N ILE A 38 10.09 -21.46 -27.40
CA ILE A 38 9.35 -20.35 -26.79
C ILE A 38 9.38 -19.18 -27.74
N THR A 39 8.28 -18.44 -27.84
CA THR A 39 8.22 -17.18 -28.59
C THR A 39 8.58 -16.03 -27.67
N ILE A 40 9.55 -15.23 -28.04
CA ILE A 40 9.96 -14.07 -27.23
C ILE A 40 8.86 -13.02 -27.29
N GLY A 41 8.30 -12.68 -26.11
CA GLY A 41 7.27 -11.65 -25.99
C GLY A 41 5.86 -12.16 -25.69
N GLU A 42 5.59 -13.48 -25.78
CA GLU A 42 4.30 -14.07 -25.32
C GLU A 42 4.36 -14.61 -23.89
N GLU A 43 5.55 -15.04 -23.43
CA GLU A 43 5.78 -15.50 -22.05
C GLU A 43 7.11 -14.96 -21.49
N SER A 44 7.47 -13.73 -21.80
CA SER A 44 8.58 -13.11 -21.07
C SER A 44 8.16 -12.95 -19.64
N GLY A 45 8.51 -13.92 -18.80
CA GLY A 45 8.42 -13.78 -17.36
C GLY A 45 9.17 -12.51 -16.99
N THR A 46 8.45 -11.43 -16.85
CA THR A 46 8.96 -10.25 -16.16
C THR A 46 9.42 -10.77 -14.81
N THR A 47 10.72 -10.78 -14.59
CA THR A 47 11.28 -11.01 -13.25
C THR A 47 10.90 -9.76 -12.46
N SER A 48 9.62 -9.68 -12.08
CA SER A 48 9.17 -8.67 -11.16
C SER A 48 9.68 -9.09 -9.79
N ALA A 49 10.65 -8.36 -9.28
CA ALA A 49 11.07 -8.55 -7.90
C ALA A 49 9.85 -8.24 -7.01
N GLY A 50 9.38 -9.27 -6.32
CA GLY A 50 8.29 -9.13 -5.37
C GLY A 50 8.83 -8.62 -4.04
N TYR A 51 8.28 -7.52 -3.55
CA TYR A 51 8.63 -6.92 -2.26
C TYR A 51 7.52 -7.18 -1.26
N ALA A 52 7.88 -7.82 -0.15
CA ALA A 52 6.94 -8.06 0.93
C ALA A 52 6.59 -6.76 1.65
N GLY A 53 5.35 -6.65 2.07
CA GLY A 53 4.84 -5.50 2.81
C GLY A 53 3.54 -5.81 3.54
N THR A 54 2.91 -4.77 4.05
CA THR A 54 1.64 -4.84 4.80
C THR A 54 0.69 -3.74 4.35
N ILE A 55 -0.60 -4.00 4.49
CA ILE A 55 -1.64 -3.01 4.22
C ILE A 55 -1.78 -2.10 5.44
N HIS A 56 -1.65 -0.81 5.20
CA HIS A 56 -1.91 0.27 6.14
C HIS A 56 -3.05 1.16 5.62
N ASN A 57 -3.58 2.00 6.46
CA ASN A 57 -4.44 3.06 5.99
C ASN A 57 -3.59 4.29 5.63
N LYS A 58 -3.99 5.03 4.61
CA LYS A 58 -3.29 6.23 4.15
C LYS A 58 -3.13 7.27 5.26
N THR A 59 -4.15 7.41 6.11
CA THR A 59 -4.15 8.35 7.23
C THR A 59 -4.34 7.58 8.53
N GLU A 60 -3.27 7.52 9.32
CA GLU A 60 -3.30 6.97 10.68
C GLU A 60 -3.00 8.09 11.66
N THR A 61 -3.88 8.30 12.64
CA THR A 61 -3.78 9.34 13.66
C THR A 61 -3.58 8.73 15.03
N ASN A 62 -2.53 9.13 15.71
CA ASN A 62 -2.31 8.74 17.10
C ASN A 62 -3.29 9.49 18.00
N LEU A 63 -4.02 8.75 18.83
CA LEU A 63 -4.95 9.27 19.80
C LEU A 63 -4.23 9.51 21.13
N ALA A 64 -4.39 10.71 21.67
CA ALA A 64 -3.80 11.10 22.95
C ALA A 64 -4.70 12.09 23.67
N PHE A 65 -4.75 12.00 25.00
CA PHE A 65 -5.41 13.04 25.82
C PHE A 65 -4.56 14.32 25.84
N GLN A 66 -5.20 15.48 25.77
CA GLN A 66 -4.52 16.76 25.87
C GLN A 66 -4.12 17.11 27.32
N ILE A 67 -4.79 16.51 28.29
CA ILE A 67 -4.49 16.63 29.73
C ILE A 67 -4.33 15.24 30.35
N GLY A 68 -3.52 15.15 31.42
CA GLY A 68 -3.34 13.91 32.14
C GLY A 68 -4.46 13.65 33.13
N GLY A 69 -4.74 12.36 33.44
CA GLY A 69 -5.72 11.96 34.40
C GLY A 69 -5.93 10.47 34.47
N ARG A 70 -6.80 10.03 35.40
CA ARG A 70 -7.19 8.63 35.50
C ARG A 70 -8.34 8.35 34.53
N VAL A 71 -8.19 7.35 33.67
CA VAL A 71 -9.26 6.86 32.80
C VAL A 71 -10.41 6.30 33.64
N ILE A 72 -11.61 6.81 33.40
CA ILE A 72 -12.83 6.34 34.07
C ILE A 72 -13.69 5.48 33.16
N ASN A 73 -13.74 5.83 31.87
CA ASN A 73 -14.54 5.10 30.88
C ASN A 73 -13.77 4.88 29.60
N LYS A 74 -13.98 3.72 29.01
CA LYS A 74 -13.55 3.32 27.67
C LYS A 74 -14.79 2.88 26.90
N PHE A 75 -15.12 3.55 25.82
CA PHE A 75 -16.38 3.37 25.07
C PHE A 75 -16.22 2.53 23.81
N VAL A 76 -14.98 2.29 23.38
CA VAL A 76 -14.68 1.58 22.14
C VAL A 76 -13.57 0.55 22.33
N ASN A 77 -13.53 -0.45 21.44
CA ASN A 77 -12.52 -1.47 21.38
C ASN A 77 -11.74 -1.40 20.03
N VAL A 78 -10.65 -2.15 19.96
CA VAL A 78 -9.94 -2.34 18.69
C VAL A 78 -10.86 -3.04 17.67
N GLY A 79 -10.93 -2.49 16.47
CA GLY A 79 -11.81 -2.95 15.39
C GLY A 79 -13.13 -2.19 15.29
N ASP A 80 -13.50 -1.38 16.29
CA ASP A 80 -14.74 -0.60 16.25
C ASP A 80 -14.60 0.57 15.26
N THR A 81 -15.70 0.85 14.56
CA THR A 81 -15.84 2.04 13.72
C THR A 81 -16.37 3.20 14.54
N VAL A 82 -15.72 4.36 14.44
CA VAL A 82 -16.10 5.59 15.13
C VAL A 82 -16.38 6.72 14.13
N GLN A 83 -17.21 7.67 14.54
CA GLN A 83 -17.50 8.88 13.78
C GLN A 83 -16.67 10.06 14.29
N ALA A 84 -16.41 11.03 13.43
CA ALA A 84 -15.77 12.29 13.84
C ALA A 84 -16.54 12.95 15.00
N GLY A 85 -15.83 13.36 16.07
CA GLY A 85 -16.41 13.94 17.29
C GLY A 85 -16.96 12.93 18.29
N GLN A 86 -17.04 11.63 17.98
CA GLN A 86 -17.50 10.60 18.92
C GLN A 86 -16.52 10.48 20.09
N VAL A 87 -17.04 10.45 21.32
CA VAL A 87 -16.24 10.20 22.53
C VAL A 87 -15.84 8.73 22.57
N ILE A 88 -14.53 8.46 22.63
CA ILE A 88 -13.95 7.12 22.65
C ILE A 88 -13.42 6.69 24.01
N ALA A 89 -12.98 7.65 24.83
CA ALA A 89 -12.62 7.42 26.23
C ALA A 89 -12.78 8.70 27.05
N GLN A 90 -12.79 8.57 28.36
CA GLN A 90 -12.94 9.68 29.29
C GLN A 90 -12.01 9.52 30.49
N ILE A 91 -11.36 10.61 30.90
CA ILE A 91 -10.61 10.71 32.15
C ILE A 91 -11.42 11.42 33.22
N ASN A 92 -11.02 11.26 34.50
CA ASN A 92 -11.65 11.95 35.61
C ASN A 92 -11.50 13.48 35.45
N GLY A 93 -12.64 14.15 35.34
CA GLY A 93 -12.74 15.60 35.14
C GLY A 93 -13.29 16.33 36.40
N SER A 94 -13.27 15.74 37.58
CA SER A 94 -13.82 16.39 38.79
C SER A 94 -13.18 17.74 39.08
N ASP A 95 -11.84 17.83 38.93
CA ASP A 95 -11.10 19.08 39.22
C ASP A 95 -11.35 20.13 38.15
N THR A 96 -11.37 19.74 36.86
CA THR A 96 -11.67 20.67 35.75
C THR A 96 -13.11 21.14 35.79
N SER A 97 -14.07 20.28 36.18
CA SER A 97 -15.47 20.65 36.37
C SER A 97 -15.61 21.64 37.52
N ALA A 98 -14.91 21.46 38.64
CA ALA A 98 -14.90 22.42 39.74
C ALA A 98 -14.31 23.78 39.32
N GLN A 99 -13.28 23.78 38.46
CA GLN A 99 -12.72 25.02 37.90
C GLN A 99 -13.73 25.76 37.02
N VAL A 100 -14.51 25.05 36.20
CA VAL A 100 -15.61 25.65 35.41
C VAL A 100 -16.63 26.31 36.33
N GLN A 101 -17.10 25.61 37.38
CA GLN A 101 -18.06 26.16 38.31
C GLN A 101 -17.54 27.43 39.03
N ASN A 102 -16.26 27.44 39.42
CA ASN A 102 -15.63 28.62 40.01
C ASN A 102 -15.58 29.80 39.02
N ALA A 103 -15.22 29.54 37.75
CA ALA A 103 -15.17 30.57 36.70
C ALA A 103 -16.58 31.10 36.36
N GLU A 104 -17.63 30.23 36.34
CA GLU A 104 -19.03 30.64 36.18
C GLU A 104 -19.48 31.58 37.33
N GLY A 105 -19.08 31.26 38.57
CA GLY A 105 -19.31 32.12 39.71
C GLY A 105 -18.69 33.51 39.57
N ALA A 106 -17.43 33.58 39.07
CA ALA A 106 -16.73 34.81 38.81
C ALA A 106 -17.39 35.65 37.69
N VAL A 107 -17.84 35.01 36.62
CA VAL A 107 -18.61 35.69 35.55
C VAL A 107 -19.90 36.28 36.11
N LYS A 108 -20.64 35.53 36.89
CA LYS A 108 -21.90 36.03 37.51
C LYS A 108 -21.67 37.22 38.43
N ALA A 109 -20.59 37.21 39.22
CA ALA A 109 -20.23 38.35 40.09
C ALA A 109 -19.85 39.57 39.26
N ALA A 110 -19.00 39.42 38.22
CA ALA A 110 -18.60 40.49 37.34
C ALA A 110 -19.75 41.05 36.50
N GLN A 111 -20.69 40.20 36.07
CA GLN A 111 -21.90 40.59 35.38
C GLN A 111 -22.79 41.49 36.27
N SER A 112 -23.00 41.13 37.54
CA SER A 112 -23.79 41.95 38.46
C SER A 112 -23.14 43.27 38.76
N ALA A 113 -21.80 43.36 38.85
CA ALA A 113 -21.06 44.60 39.02
C ALA A 113 -21.18 45.50 37.77
N TYR A 114 -21.10 44.92 36.58
CA TYR A 114 -21.29 45.63 35.32
C TYR A 114 -22.70 46.21 35.20
N GLU A 115 -23.76 45.43 35.46
CA GLU A 115 -25.16 45.87 35.38
C GLU A 115 -25.46 47.03 36.36
N LEU A 116 -24.87 46.96 37.56
CA LEU A 116 -24.99 48.08 38.53
C LEU A 116 -24.29 49.36 37.99
N ALA A 117 -23.06 49.21 37.48
CA ALA A 117 -22.31 50.33 36.94
C ALA A 117 -22.99 50.93 35.68
N GLU A 118 -23.56 50.09 34.83
CA GLU A 118 -24.31 50.50 33.63
C GLU A 118 -25.56 51.30 34.04
N THR A 119 -26.33 50.80 35.00
CA THR A 119 -27.52 51.49 35.52
C THR A 119 -27.15 52.84 36.12
N ASN A 120 -26.06 52.89 36.89
CA ASN A 120 -25.56 54.12 37.46
C ASN A 120 -25.09 55.13 36.39
N ALA A 121 -24.26 54.69 35.43
CA ALA A 121 -23.80 55.51 34.36
C ALA A 121 -24.97 56.11 33.55
N LYS A 122 -26.00 55.29 33.25
CA LYS A 122 -27.20 55.77 32.57
C LYS A 122 -27.89 56.87 33.37
N ARG A 123 -28.10 56.67 34.70
CA ARG A 123 -28.71 57.68 35.61
C ARG A 123 -27.87 58.96 35.66
N TYR A 124 -26.53 58.85 35.74
CA TYR A 124 -25.65 60.01 35.77
C TYR A 124 -25.66 60.79 34.45
N ARG A 125 -25.76 60.13 33.29
CA ARG A 125 -25.94 60.78 31.98
C ARG A 125 -27.24 61.62 31.95
N GLU A 126 -28.34 61.09 32.46
CA GLU A 126 -29.65 61.76 32.54
C GLU A 126 -29.58 63.01 33.45
N LEU A 127 -28.96 62.88 34.65
CA LEU A 127 -28.77 63.97 35.57
C LEU A 127 -27.85 65.08 35.04
N TYR A 128 -26.80 64.70 34.34
CA TYR A 128 -25.88 65.61 33.69
C TYR A 128 -26.58 66.43 32.55
N ALA A 129 -27.41 65.80 31.77
CA ALA A 129 -28.21 66.41 30.73
C ALA A 129 -29.18 67.50 31.35
N GLN A 130 -29.63 67.24 32.59
CA GLN A 130 -30.44 68.21 33.37
C GLN A 130 -29.61 69.22 34.15
N GLN A 131 -28.27 69.23 33.96
CA GLN A 131 -27.32 70.11 34.68
C GLN A 131 -27.34 69.90 36.23
N ALA A 132 -27.81 68.81 36.72
CA ALA A 132 -27.95 68.52 38.14
C ALA A 132 -26.66 67.92 38.77
N ILE A 133 -25.65 67.54 37.99
CA ILE A 133 -24.35 67.05 38.46
C ILE A 133 -23.18 67.61 37.69
N SER A 134 -21.97 67.51 38.27
CA SER A 134 -20.74 67.95 37.61
C SER A 134 -20.26 66.95 36.52
N LYS A 135 -19.49 67.42 35.55
CA LYS A 135 -18.86 66.56 34.56
C LYS A 135 -17.93 65.51 35.20
N LEU A 136 -17.22 65.88 36.27
CA LEU A 136 -16.37 64.95 37.03
C LEU A 136 -17.14 63.75 37.55
N GLN A 137 -18.37 63.93 38.07
CA GLN A 137 -19.19 62.83 38.54
C GLN A 137 -19.68 61.94 37.43
N LEU A 138 -19.99 62.45 36.22
CA LEU A 138 -20.30 61.66 35.05
C LEU A 138 -19.11 60.85 34.61
N ASP A 139 -17.91 61.51 34.44
CA ASP A 139 -16.69 60.86 34.02
C ASP A 139 -16.28 59.71 34.98
N GLN A 140 -16.49 59.88 36.28
CA GLN A 140 -16.27 58.81 37.28
C GLN A 140 -17.22 57.60 37.08
N ALA A 141 -18.49 57.86 36.82
CA ALA A 141 -19.46 56.79 36.56
C ALA A 141 -19.16 56.03 35.26
N GLU A 142 -18.74 56.76 34.23
CA GLU A 142 -18.34 56.17 32.94
C GLU A 142 -17.02 55.34 33.07
N ASN A 143 -16.04 55.85 33.80
CA ASN A 143 -14.81 55.12 34.09
C ASN A 143 -15.11 53.83 34.89
N GLN A 144 -16.06 53.89 35.87
CA GLN A 144 -16.47 52.69 36.61
C GLN A 144 -17.18 51.68 35.69
N LEU A 145 -18.03 52.11 34.76
CA LEU A 145 -18.66 51.27 33.78
C LEU A 145 -17.60 50.57 32.88
N ASN A 146 -16.63 51.34 32.39
CA ASN A 146 -15.53 50.80 31.57
C ASN A 146 -14.69 49.76 32.35
N ALA A 147 -14.38 50.06 33.62
CA ALA A 147 -13.62 49.12 34.47
C ALA A 147 -14.39 47.80 34.74
N THR A 148 -15.68 47.88 35.05
CA THR A 148 -16.50 46.68 35.26
C THR A 148 -16.75 45.91 33.97
N SER A 149 -16.88 46.57 32.83
CA SER A 149 -16.93 45.95 31.50
C SER A 149 -15.66 45.14 31.20
N ALA A 150 -14.48 45.72 31.43
CA ALA A 150 -13.21 45.01 31.27
C ALA A 150 -13.08 43.82 32.20
N GLN A 151 -13.56 43.94 33.46
CA GLN A 151 -13.55 42.83 34.42
C GLN A 151 -14.49 41.70 34.02
N LEU A 152 -15.65 42.00 33.45
CA LEU A 152 -16.59 41.02 32.90
C LEU A 152 -15.96 40.25 31.74
N GLN A 153 -15.33 40.97 30.79
CA GLN A 153 -14.61 40.36 29.68
C GLN A 153 -13.49 39.40 30.15
N GLN A 154 -12.74 39.81 31.17
CA GLN A 154 -11.70 38.98 31.76
C GLN A 154 -12.28 37.71 32.39
N ALA A 155 -13.36 37.81 33.17
CA ALA A 155 -14.03 36.65 33.77
C ALA A 155 -14.57 35.69 32.69
N GLN A 156 -15.16 36.22 31.63
CA GLN A 156 -15.65 35.46 30.47
C GLN A 156 -14.52 34.66 29.78
N ALA A 157 -13.37 35.33 29.55
CA ALA A 157 -12.20 34.67 28.97
C ALA A 157 -11.67 33.52 29.86
N SER A 158 -11.69 33.74 31.19
CA SER A 158 -11.30 32.70 32.16
C SER A 158 -12.26 31.50 32.15
N LEU A 159 -13.57 31.75 32.03
CA LEU A 159 -14.58 30.68 31.90
C LEU A 159 -14.35 29.87 30.61
N ASN A 160 -14.11 30.53 29.49
CA ASN A 160 -13.84 29.85 28.23
C ASN A 160 -12.60 28.96 28.33
N LEU A 161 -11.52 29.42 28.98
CA LEU A 161 -10.31 28.61 29.21
C LEU A 161 -10.62 27.38 30.06
N SER A 162 -11.34 27.54 31.17
CA SER A 162 -11.72 26.42 32.06
C SER A 162 -12.63 25.43 31.36
N SER A 163 -13.59 25.91 30.56
CA SER A 163 -14.49 25.08 29.77
C SER A 163 -13.73 24.25 28.72
N ASN A 164 -12.75 24.87 28.02
CA ASN A 164 -11.89 24.15 27.06
C ASN A 164 -11.07 23.05 27.76
N GLN A 165 -10.46 23.36 28.91
CA GLN A 165 -9.75 22.34 29.70
C GLN A 165 -10.64 21.20 30.14
N ASN A 166 -11.88 21.50 30.53
CA ASN A 166 -12.84 20.47 30.89
C ASN A 166 -13.24 19.60 29.68
N SER A 167 -13.35 20.17 28.49
CA SER A 167 -13.65 19.40 27.28
C SER A 167 -12.56 18.38 26.95
N TYR A 168 -11.30 18.65 27.29
CA TYR A 168 -10.16 17.75 27.09
C TYR A 168 -10.17 16.51 27.97
N THR A 169 -11.09 16.42 28.91
CA THR A 169 -11.34 15.18 29.70
C THR A 169 -11.93 14.08 28.84
N ASN A 170 -12.58 14.42 27.73
CA ASN A 170 -13.11 13.47 26.76
C ASN A 170 -12.12 13.34 25.59
N LEU A 171 -11.69 12.12 25.32
CA LEU A 171 -10.97 11.81 24.11
C LEU A 171 -11.98 11.55 22.99
N THR A 172 -11.97 12.39 21.97
CA THR A 172 -12.86 12.28 20.83
C THR A 172 -12.10 11.82 19.59
N ALA A 173 -12.78 11.08 18.71
CA ALA A 173 -12.24 10.72 17.41
C ALA A 173 -12.12 11.99 16.55
N PRO A 174 -10.92 12.31 16.01
CA PRO A 174 -10.74 13.48 15.17
C PRO A 174 -11.41 13.34 13.80
N ASP A 175 -11.59 12.08 13.35
CA ASP A 175 -12.14 11.73 12.06
C ASP A 175 -12.99 10.46 12.14
N THR A 176 -13.77 10.19 11.10
CA THR A 176 -14.48 8.91 10.96
C THR A 176 -13.50 7.84 10.49
N GLY A 177 -13.48 6.68 11.17
CA GLY A 177 -12.54 5.61 10.85
C GLY A 177 -12.65 4.40 11.77
N ILE A 178 -11.63 3.56 11.75
CA ILE A 178 -11.54 2.33 12.54
C ILE A 178 -10.42 2.46 13.58
N ILE A 179 -10.68 2.03 14.81
CA ILE A 179 -9.65 1.95 15.86
C ILE A 179 -8.74 0.75 15.59
N THR A 180 -7.49 0.99 15.23
CA THR A 180 -6.51 -0.07 14.92
C THR A 180 -5.68 -0.50 16.13
N ALA A 181 -5.50 0.41 17.09
CA ALA A 181 -4.86 0.12 18.37
C ALA A 181 -5.51 0.94 19.48
N PHE A 182 -5.68 0.37 20.70
CA PHE A 182 -6.21 1.08 21.84
C PHE A 182 -5.67 0.45 23.13
N ASN A 183 -4.66 1.09 23.73
CA ASN A 183 -3.78 0.50 24.75
C ASN A 183 -4.03 1.14 26.14
N ILE A 184 -5.30 1.38 26.48
CA ILE A 184 -5.70 1.88 27.82
C ILE A 184 -6.85 1.08 28.39
N GLU A 185 -6.89 1.07 29.73
CA GLU A 185 -7.97 0.45 30.48
C GLU A 185 -8.51 1.40 31.54
N ALA A 186 -9.77 1.19 31.93
CA ALA A 186 -10.40 1.95 33.01
C ALA A 186 -9.60 1.76 34.32
N GLY A 187 -9.36 2.87 35.03
CA GLY A 187 -8.53 2.90 36.23
C GLY A 187 -7.06 3.27 36.00
N GLN A 188 -6.56 3.16 34.77
CA GLN A 188 -5.18 3.54 34.41
C GLN A 188 -5.00 5.06 34.45
N VAL A 189 -3.80 5.52 34.83
CA VAL A 189 -3.42 6.93 34.76
C VAL A 189 -2.61 7.16 33.50
N VAL A 190 -3.00 8.18 32.72
CA VAL A 190 -2.36 8.58 31.46
C VAL A 190 -1.80 9.99 31.59
N ALA A 191 -0.68 10.26 30.92
CA ALA A 191 -0.10 11.59 30.85
C ALA A 191 -0.64 12.38 29.65
N ALA A 192 -0.56 13.70 29.70
CA ALA A 192 -0.86 14.56 28.54
C ALA A 192 0.09 14.22 27.37
N GLY A 193 -0.45 14.07 26.17
CA GLY A 193 0.30 13.74 24.95
C GLY A 193 0.73 12.28 24.85
N GLN A 194 0.47 11.44 25.83
CA GLN A 194 0.75 10.01 25.73
C GLN A 194 -0.19 9.37 24.70
N SER A 195 0.39 8.67 23.70
CA SER A 195 -0.38 7.91 22.73
C SER A 195 -1.12 6.76 23.45
N VAL A 196 -2.43 6.72 23.29
CA VAL A 196 -3.31 5.72 23.91
C VAL A 196 -3.95 4.80 22.88
N GLY A 197 -3.84 5.14 21.59
CA GLY A 197 -4.39 4.35 20.52
C GLY A 197 -4.07 4.94 19.15
N THR A 198 -4.56 4.29 18.11
CA THR A 198 -4.43 4.72 16.72
C THR A 198 -5.77 4.60 16.00
N LEU A 199 -6.14 5.64 15.27
CA LEU A 199 -7.30 5.70 14.40
C LEU A 199 -6.84 5.66 12.95
N ALA A 200 -7.32 4.69 12.17
CA ALA A 200 -7.23 4.69 10.73
C ALA A 200 -8.42 5.48 10.15
N ALA A 201 -8.16 6.71 9.69
CA ALA A 201 -9.18 7.61 9.19
C ALA A 201 -9.56 7.31 7.73
N GLY A 202 -10.86 7.25 7.43
CA GLY A 202 -11.36 6.89 6.10
C GLY A 202 -11.19 5.40 5.79
N HIS A 203 -11.26 5.07 4.49
CA HIS A 203 -11.03 3.71 3.98
C HIS A 203 -10.19 3.79 2.70
N ASP A 204 -8.95 4.25 2.87
CA ASP A 204 -7.98 4.40 1.80
C ASP A 204 -6.77 3.46 2.08
N PRO A 205 -6.90 2.14 1.86
CA PRO A 205 -5.80 1.22 2.11
C PRO A 205 -4.66 1.45 1.12
N GLU A 206 -3.44 1.40 1.64
CA GLU A 206 -2.20 1.45 0.86
C GLU A 206 -1.28 0.30 1.27
N ALA A 207 -0.49 -0.21 0.32
CA ALA A 207 0.54 -1.17 0.61
C ALA A 207 1.84 -0.44 0.99
N VAL A 208 2.39 -0.79 2.14
CA VAL A 208 3.67 -0.27 2.62
C VAL A 208 4.70 -1.37 2.50
N ILE A 209 5.72 -1.15 1.68
CA ILE A 209 6.78 -2.12 1.41
C ILE A 209 8.16 -1.57 1.76
N ALA A 210 9.10 -2.47 1.98
CA ALA A 210 10.51 -2.14 2.21
C ALA A 210 11.31 -2.41 0.92
N LEU A 211 11.83 -1.36 0.29
CA LEU A 211 12.59 -1.43 -0.95
C LEU A 211 14.10 -1.35 -0.67
N PRO A 212 14.92 -2.33 -1.10
CA PRO A 212 16.36 -2.26 -0.98
C PRO A 212 16.96 -1.08 -1.75
N GLU A 213 18.06 -0.52 -1.25
CA GLU A 213 18.75 0.63 -1.86
C GLU A 213 19.10 0.41 -3.34
N GLN A 214 19.52 -0.80 -3.70
CA GLN A 214 19.90 -1.16 -5.07
C GLN A 214 18.76 -1.01 -6.09
N GLU A 215 17.51 -1.08 -5.62
CA GLU A 215 16.31 -0.98 -6.47
C GLU A 215 15.74 0.43 -6.56
N MET A 216 16.24 1.35 -5.73
CA MET A 216 15.75 2.74 -5.66
C MET A 216 15.81 3.50 -6.99
N THR A 217 16.85 3.23 -7.80
CA THR A 217 17.02 3.91 -9.09
C THR A 217 15.99 3.48 -10.14
N LYS A 218 15.33 2.35 -9.92
CA LYS A 218 14.37 1.75 -10.85
C LYS A 218 12.92 2.10 -10.55
N VAL A 219 12.65 2.63 -9.34
CA VAL A 219 11.28 2.90 -8.83
C VAL A 219 11.11 4.39 -8.61
N HIS A 220 10.06 4.96 -9.16
CA HIS A 220 9.72 6.38 -9.03
C HIS A 220 8.29 6.55 -8.55
N VAL A 221 7.98 7.73 -7.99
CA VAL A 221 6.59 8.10 -7.73
C VAL A 221 5.83 8.08 -9.06
N GLY A 222 4.68 7.38 -9.07
CA GLY A 222 3.90 7.11 -10.27
C GLY A 222 4.17 5.74 -10.91
N SER A 223 5.19 4.99 -10.48
CA SER A 223 5.44 3.63 -10.98
C SER A 223 4.26 2.72 -10.69
N PRO A 224 3.80 1.92 -11.66
CA PRO A 224 2.74 0.94 -11.46
C PRO A 224 3.24 -0.26 -10.66
N ALA A 225 2.35 -0.84 -9.86
CA ALA A 225 2.60 -2.03 -9.07
C ALA A 225 1.41 -3.00 -9.12
N ASN A 226 1.68 -4.29 -9.11
CA ASN A 226 0.69 -5.33 -8.95
C ASN A 226 0.83 -5.92 -7.53
N ILE A 227 -0.24 -5.81 -6.75
CA ILE A 227 -0.28 -6.23 -5.35
C ILE A 227 -1.05 -7.53 -5.24
N THR A 228 -0.40 -8.55 -4.71
CA THR A 228 -0.99 -9.85 -4.38
C THR A 228 -1.02 -10.03 -2.87
N PHE A 229 -2.01 -10.78 -2.36
CA PHE A 229 -2.25 -10.93 -0.92
C PHE A 229 -2.06 -12.40 -0.52
N TRP A 230 -1.39 -12.64 0.60
CA TRP A 230 -1.22 -14.01 1.09
C TRP A 230 -2.54 -14.64 1.55
N ALA A 231 -3.41 -13.83 2.15
CA ALA A 231 -4.71 -14.27 2.63
C ALA A 231 -5.77 -14.40 1.50
N LEU A 232 -5.52 -13.81 0.33
CA LEU A 232 -6.44 -13.78 -0.82
C LEU A 232 -5.66 -14.11 -2.11
N PRO A 233 -5.29 -15.37 -2.35
CA PRO A 233 -4.37 -15.75 -3.42
C PRO A 233 -4.92 -15.45 -4.83
N ASP A 234 -6.24 -15.43 -5.00
CA ASP A 234 -6.90 -15.16 -6.29
C ASP A 234 -7.14 -13.66 -6.55
N VAL A 235 -6.78 -12.80 -5.58
CA VAL A 235 -6.99 -11.35 -5.69
C VAL A 235 -5.67 -10.67 -6.03
N THR A 236 -5.67 -9.95 -7.15
CA THR A 236 -4.59 -9.04 -7.54
C THR A 236 -5.16 -7.64 -7.70
N VAL A 237 -4.57 -6.67 -7.02
CA VAL A 237 -4.98 -5.26 -7.07
C VAL A 237 -3.87 -4.44 -7.72
N GLN A 238 -4.24 -3.59 -8.64
CA GLN A 238 -3.31 -2.63 -9.21
C GLN A 238 -3.09 -1.48 -8.21
N GLY A 239 -1.86 -1.00 -8.16
CA GLY A 239 -1.47 0.13 -7.34
C GLY A 239 -0.50 1.05 -8.06
N VAL A 240 -0.31 2.22 -7.49
CA VAL A 240 0.64 3.22 -7.99
C VAL A 240 1.49 3.71 -6.82
N VAL A 241 2.80 3.75 -7.01
CA VAL A 241 3.72 4.31 -6.02
C VAL A 241 3.38 5.78 -5.78
N ARG A 242 2.94 6.08 -4.54
CA ARG A 242 2.53 7.42 -4.13
C ARG A 242 3.67 8.19 -3.45
N GLU A 243 4.45 7.47 -2.65
CA GLU A 243 5.47 8.07 -1.81
C GLU A 243 6.65 7.12 -1.64
N ILE A 244 7.84 7.68 -1.67
CA ILE A 244 9.10 6.97 -1.37
C ILE A 244 9.78 7.77 -0.28
N SER A 245 10.11 7.12 0.85
CA SER A 245 10.85 7.78 1.92
C SER A 245 12.22 8.28 1.39
N PRO A 246 12.60 9.53 1.64
CA PRO A 246 13.90 10.05 1.21
C PRO A 246 15.07 9.49 2.05
N VAL A 247 14.78 8.86 3.19
CA VAL A 247 15.79 8.33 4.14
C VAL A 247 15.49 6.84 4.36
N PRO A 248 16.50 5.97 4.28
CA PRO A 248 16.34 4.56 4.58
C PRO A 248 16.14 4.31 6.08
N ASP A 249 15.47 3.22 6.41
CA ASP A 249 15.46 2.69 7.77
C ASP A 249 16.90 2.33 8.17
N PRO A 250 17.39 2.84 9.30
CA PRO A 250 18.80 2.67 9.69
C PRO A 250 19.17 1.23 10.07
N VAL A 251 18.17 0.39 10.40
CA VAL A 251 18.39 -1.00 10.81
C VAL A 251 18.26 -1.93 9.60
N ALA A 252 17.17 -1.82 8.85
CA ALA A 252 16.90 -2.68 7.70
C ALA A 252 17.65 -2.25 6.43
N ARG A 253 18.13 -0.99 6.35
CA ARG A 253 18.74 -0.38 5.16
C ARG A 253 17.85 -0.45 3.93
N THR A 254 16.58 -0.28 4.15
CA THR A 254 15.54 -0.29 3.11
C THR A 254 14.78 1.03 3.14
N TYR A 255 14.27 1.42 1.98
CA TYR A 255 13.42 2.60 1.84
C TYR A 255 11.96 2.19 1.97
N THR A 256 11.19 2.94 2.74
CA THR A 256 9.74 2.73 2.81
C THR A 256 9.08 3.30 1.57
N VAL A 257 8.34 2.46 0.87
CA VAL A 257 7.55 2.83 -0.31
C VAL A 257 6.08 2.58 -0.02
N LYS A 258 5.25 3.61 -0.24
CA LYS A 258 3.79 3.54 -0.07
C LYS A 258 3.13 3.50 -1.44
N ILE A 259 2.29 2.51 -1.65
CA ILE A 259 1.61 2.21 -2.90
C ILE A 259 0.13 2.36 -2.68
N ALA A 260 -0.48 3.36 -3.31
CA ALA A 260 -1.93 3.54 -3.28
C ALA A 260 -2.61 2.44 -4.10
N LEU A 261 -3.57 1.74 -3.51
CA LEU A 261 -4.34 0.69 -4.16
C LEU A 261 -5.46 1.29 -5.00
N GLN A 262 -5.68 0.74 -6.20
CA GLN A 262 -6.76 1.15 -7.08
C GLN A 262 -7.96 0.21 -6.93
N ASN A 263 -9.09 0.74 -6.46
CA ASN A 263 -10.34 0.00 -6.27
C ASN A 263 -10.15 -1.34 -5.52
N PRO A 264 -9.53 -1.32 -4.34
CA PRO A 264 -9.34 -2.56 -3.58
C PRO A 264 -10.70 -3.17 -3.21
N PRO A 265 -10.86 -4.50 -3.31
CA PRO A 265 -12.07 -5.17 -2.86
C PRO A 265 -12.23 -5.04 -1.33
N LYS A 266 -13.47 -5.15 -0.84
CA LYS A 266 -13.80 -4.97 0.60
C LYS A 266 -13.15 -6.00 1.53
N GLU A 267 -12.74 -7.11 0.98
CA GLU A 267 -12.03 -8.20 1.67
C GLU A 267 -10.60 -7.81 2.06
N VAL A 268 -10.03 -6.77 1.45
CA VAL A 268 -8.71 -6.24 1.80
C VAL A 268 -8.80 -5.51 3.13
N GLN A 269 -8.14 -6.06 4.14
CA GLN A 269 -8.12 -5.53 5.50
C GLN A 269 -6.74 -4.97 5.87
N LEU A 270 -6.74 -3.99 6.77
CA LEU A 270 -5.52 -3.44 7.35
C LEU A 270 -4.72 -4.53 8.08
N GLY A 271 -3.39 -4.49 7.96
CA GLY A 271 -2.49 -5.50 8.52
C GLY A 271 -2.28 -6.73 7.65
N MET A 272 -3.00 -6.91 6.53
CA MET A 272 -2.74 -8.02 5.61
C MET A 272 -1.34 -7.95 5.02
N THR A 273 -0.68 -9.11 4.95
CA THR A 273 0.61 -9.25 4.26
C THR A 273 0.40 -9.29 2.76
N VAL A 274 1.20 -8.51 2.06
CA VAL A 274 1.17 -8.39 0.60
C VAL A 274 2.54 -8.64 -0.01
N ASN A 275 2.52 -8.99 -1.30
CA ASN A 275 3.68 -8.97 -2.16
C ASN A 275 3.42 -7.98 -3.30
N ALA A 276 4.23 -6.93 -3.37
CA ALA A 276 4.15 -5.91 -4.40
C ALA A 276 5.16 -6.20 -5.51
N ASN A 277 4.67 -6.46 -6.70
CA ASN A 277 5.47 -6.60 -7.90
C ASN A 277 5.53 -5.24 -8.60
N LEU A 278 6.66 -4.56 -8.47
CA LEU A 278 6.88 -3.26 -9.11
C LEU A 278 7.31 -3.49 -10.56
N SER A 279 6.62 -2.84 -11.50
CA SER A 279 7.05 -2.80 -12.89
C SER A 279 8.18 -1.79 -13.00
N THR A 280 9.40 -2.27 -13.20
CA THR A 280 10.55 -1.42 -13.45
C THR A 280 10.64 -1.09 -14.94
N THR A 281 11.00 0.14 -15.28
CA THR A 281 11.06 0.66 -16.65
C THR A 281 12.14 -0.03 -17.55
N ASP A 282 12.99 -0.86 -16.96
CA ASP A 282 14.03 -1.62 -17.68
C ASP A 282 13.53 -2.93 -18.31
N SER A 283 12.26 -3.05 -18.60
CA SER A 283 11.59 -4.28 -19.04
C SER A 283 11.78 -4.63 -20.53
N THR A 284 12.95 -4.39 -21.10
CA THR A 284 13.40 -5.08 -22.33
C THR A 284 14.21 -6.34 -22.02
N ASN A 285 14.30 -6.72 -20.75
CA ASN A 285 15.04 -7.92 -20.37
C ASN A 285 14.25 -9.17 -20.76
N ILE A 286 14.68 -9.81 -21.83
CA ILE A 286 14.14 -11.08 -22.31
C ILE A 286 14.69 -12.18 -21.40
N SER A 287 13.81 -12.93 -20.70
CA SER A 287 14.22 -14.09 -19.91
C SER A 287 14.05 -15.36 -20.74
N ILE A 288 15.11 -16.19 -20.82
CA ILE A 288 15.06 -17.48 -21.48
C ILE A 288 15.44 -18.60 -20.49
N PRO A 289 14.91 -19.82 -20.63
CA PRO A 289 15.36 -20.97 -19.84
C PRO A 289 16.86 -21.24 -20.06
N LEU A 290 17.57 -21.65 -18.99
CA LEU A 290 18.99 -22.04 -19.08
C LEU A 290 19.26 -23.15 -20.09
N THR A 291 18.26 -24.00 -20.37
CA THR A 291 18.34 -25.08 -21.37
C THR A 291 18.45 -24.59 -22.82
N ALA A 292 18.06 -23.33 -23.08
CA ALA A 292 18.18 -22.70 -24.38
C ALA A 292 19.58 -22.14 -24.63
N LEU A 293 20.39 -21.94 -23.57
CA LEU A 293 21.72 -21.33 -23.67
C LEU A 293 22.74 -22.33 -24.22
N VAL A 294 23.40 -21.97 -25.28
CA VAL A 294 24.49 -22.74 -25.87
C VAL A 294 25.76 -21.87 -26.02
N LYS A 295 26.86 -22.48 -26.37
CA LYS A 295 28.11 -21.75 -26.70
C LYS A 295 28.33 -21.77 -28.18
N ASP A 296 28.77 -20.63 -28.75
CA ASP A 296 29.25 -20.57 -30.11
C ASP A 296 30.68 -21.17 -30.25
N SER A 297 31.21 -21.24 -31.46
CA SER A 297 32.56 -21.72 -31.74
C SER A 297 33.66 -20.94 -31.03
N ASN A 298 33.40 -19.73 -30.60
CA ASN A 298 34.34 -18.85 -29.90
C ASN A 298 34.16 -18.88 -28.38
N GLY A 299 33.22 -19.71 -27.86
CA GLY A 299 32.93 -19.84 -26.44
C GLY A 299 31.97 -18.77 -25.88
N ASN A 300 31.40 -17.90 -26.73
CA ASN A 300 30.40 -16.90 -26.29
C ASN A 300 29.02 -17.51 -26.10
N ASN A 301 28.19 -16.85 -25.31
CA ASN A 301 26.81 -17.26 -25.12
C ASN A 301 26.00 -17.03 -26.41
N ALA A 302 25.24 -18.03 -26.83
CA ALA A 302 24.36 -18.00 -27.98
C ALA A 302 23.09 -18.79 -27.76
N VAL A 303 22.09 -18.61 -28.60
CA VAL A 303 20.85 -19.39 -28.63
C VAL A 303 20.53 -19.78 -30.08
N TYR A 304 19.78 -20.86 -30.25
CA TYR A 304 19.18 -21.19 -31.54
C TYR A 304 17.82 -20.56 -31.67
N ILE A 305 17.60 -19.81 -32.77
CA ILE A 305 16.27 -19.31 -33.15
C ILE A 305 15.79 -20.00 -34.41
N ILE A 306 14.48 -20.09 -34.60
CA ILE A 306 13.89 -20.63 -35.82
C ILE A 306 13.57 -19.50 -36.77
N ARG A 307 14.18 -19.57 -38.01
CA ARG A 307 13.81 -18.78 -39.17
C ARG A 307 13.68 -19.72 -40.37
N ASP A 308 12.64 -19.56 -41.17
CA ASP A 308 12.36 -20.37 -42.35
C ASP A 308 12.43 -21.88 -42.10
N LYS A 309 11.91 -22.36 -40.97
CA LYS A 309 11.96 -23.77 -40.51
C LYS A 309 13.36 -24.32 -40.30
N LYS A 310 14.35 -23.47 -40.10
CA LYS A 310 15.75 -23.82 -39.83
C LYS A 310 16.23 -23.21 -38.54
N ALA A 311 17.13 -23.90 -37.86
CA ALA A 311 17.79 -23.40 -36.66
C ALA A 311 18.96 -22.49 -37.05
N HIS A 312 18.99 -21.27 -36.51
CA HIS A 312 20.07 -20.29 -36.69
C HIS A 312 20.67 -19.96 -35.34
N LEU A 313 21.97 -20.01 -35.21
CA LEU A 313 22.73 -19.69 -34.02
C LEU A 313 22.92 -18.18 -33.91
N VAL A 314 22.34 -17.57 -32.89
CA VAL A 314 22.43 -16.12 -32.65
C VAL A 314 23.23 -15.85 -31.39
N PRO A 315 24.33 -15.07 -31.47
CA PRO A 315 25.08 -14.68 -30.29
C PRO A 315 24.26 -13.71 -29.45
N ILE A 316 24.28 -13.92 -28.14
CA ILE A 316 23.53 -13.09 -27.15
C ILE A 316 24.48 -12.57 -26.09
N LYS A 317 24.09 -11.43 -25.49
CA LYS A 317 24.68 -10.99 -24.22
C LYS A 317 23.75 -11.34 -23.09
N THR A 318 24.27 -12.02 -22.08
CA THR A 318 23.53 -12.43 -20.89
C THR A 318 23.75 -11.45 -19.75
N GLY A 319 22.70 -11.20 -18.97
CA GLY A 319 22.73 -10.48 -17.70
C GLY A 319 22.75 -11.43 -16.52
N GLU A 320 21.88 -11.20 -15.54
CA GLU A 320 21.77 -12.01 -14.32
C GLU A 320 21.22 -13.41 -14.60
N PHE A 321 21.78 -14.39 -13.88
CA PHE A 321 21.33 -15.78 -13.91
C PHE A 321 20.34 -16.02 -12.78
N GLY A 322 19.11 -16.41 -13.12
CA GLY A 322 18.11 -16.88 -12.18
C GLY A 322 18.23 -18.37 -11.87
N LYS A 323 17.32 -18.91 -11.09
CA LYS A 323 17.34 -20.33 -10.68
C LYS A 323 17.24 -21.31 -11.87
N ASN A 324 16.41 -21.02 -12.87
CA ASN A 324 16.19 -21.86 -14.08
C ASN A 324 16.17 -21.02 -15.37
N SER A 325 16.53 -19.76 -15.32
CA SER A 325 16.50 -18.83 -16.45
C SER A 325 17.69 -17.89 -16.45
N VAL A 326 17.94 -17.26 -17.58
CA VAL A 326 18.95 -16.22 -17.75
C VAL A 326 18.33 -15.03 -18.45
N ILE A 327 18.69 -13.84 -18.01
CA ILE A 327 18.30 -12.59 -18.65
C ILE A 327 19.17 -12.35 -19.87
N VAL A 328 18.57 -12.05 -21.02
CA VAL A 328 19.26 -11.65 -22.25
C VAL A 328 19.14 -10.14 -22.39
N THR A 329 20.28 -9.46 -22.37
CA THR A 329 20.36 -7.99 -22.46
C THR A 329 20.44 -7.49 -23.89
N SER A 330 20.94 -8.33 -24.83
CA SER A 330 20.93 -8.03 -26.25
C SER A 330 21.12 -9.28 -27.12
N GLY A 331 20.67 -9.22 -28.38
CA GLY A 331 20.82 -10.31 -29.36
C GLY A 331 19.49 -11.00 -29.73
N LEU A 332 18.40 -10.76 -29.02
CA LEU A 332 17.06 -11.25 -29.37
C LEU A 332 16.08 -10.09 -29.57
N ALA A 333 15.11 -10.32 -30.45
CA ALA A 333 14.02 -9.40 -30.71
C ALA A 333 12.67 -9.99 -30.27
N LYS A 334 11.71 -9.13 -30.03
CA LYS A 334 10.33 -9.56 -29.77
C LYS A 334 9.78 -10.27 -31.01
N GLY A 335 9.25 -11.48 -30.82
CA GLY A 335 8.75 -12.35 -31.90
C GLY A 335 9.73 -13.44 -32.31
N ASP A 336 11.00 -13.41 -31.88
CA ASP A 336 11.95 -14.49 -32.17
C ASP A 336 11.47 -15.79 -31.47
N ILE A 337 11.55 -16.91 -32.18
CA ILE A 337 11.22 -18.23 -31.68
C ILE A 337 12.53 -18.92 -31.25
N VAL A 338 12.75 -19.02 -29.94
CA VAL A 338 13.95 -19.60 -29.34
C VAL A 338 13.75 -21.08 -29.06
N ILE A 339 14.72 -21.92 -29.41
CA ILE A 339 14.71 -23.36 -29.13
C ILE A 339 15.17 -23.59 -27.68
N THR A 340 14.33 -24.28 -26.88
CA THR A 340 14.58 -24.53 -25.46
C THR A 340 14.99 -25.95 -25.14
N ALA A 341 14.73 -26.92 -26.05
CA ALA A 341 15.16 -28.29 -25.89
C ALA A 341 15.53 -28.91 -27.27
N GLY A 342 16.49 -29.84 -27.26
CA GLY A 342 17.03 -30.45 -28.48
C GLY A 342 18.26 -29.74 -29.01
N THR A 343 18.80 -28.73 -28.34
CA THR A 343 19.90 -27.88 -28.77
C THR A 343 21.23 -28.61 -29.03
N GLN A 344 21.44 -29.78 -28.37
CA GLN A 344 22.69 -30.53 -28.49
C GLN A 344 22.90 -31.20 -29.85
N GLN A 345 21.84 -31.37 -30.64
CA GLN A 345 21.88 -32.06 -31.97
C GLN A 345 21.76 -31.06 -33.11
N LEU A 346 21.66 -29.74 -32.78
CA LEU A 346 21.48 -28.69 -33.76
C LEU A 346 22.83 -28.16 -34.29
N GLN A 347 22.86 -27.90 -35.55
CA GLN A 347 23.90 -27.13 -36.23
C GLN A 347 23.26 -25.98 -37.01
N GLU A 348 24.04 -25.00 -37.37
CA GLU A 348 23.58 -23.89 -38.22
C GLU A 348 22.88 -24.43 -39.47
N GLY A 349 21.64 -23.99 -39.71
CA GLY A 349 20.86 -24.40 -40.89
C GLY A 349 20.11 -25.74 -40.77
N THR A 350 20.17 -26.43 -39.61
CA THR A 350 19.42 -27.69 -39.39
C THR A 350 17.92 -27.46 -39.56
N ALA A 351 17.24 -28.30 -40.38
CA ALA A 351 15.79 -28.26 -40.52
C ALA A 351 15.12 -28.72 -39.22
N VAL A 352 14.19 -27.92 -38.70
CA VAL A 352 13.49 -28.17 -37.42
C VAL A 352 11.99 -28.08 -37.59
N SER A 353 11.26 -28.89 -36.80
CA SER A 353 9.80 -28.83 -36.63
C SER A 353 9.47 -28.64 -35.17
N GLN A 354 8.41 -27.88 -34.90
CA GLN A 354 7.85 -27.66 -33.55
C GLN A 354 7.03 -28.84 -33.08
#